data_4e27f127260042ed439b713b9c7f5def
#
_entry.id   4e27f127260042ed439b713b9c7f5def
#
_cell.length_a   1.000
_cell.length_b   1.000
_cell.length_c   1.000
_cell.angle_alpha   90.00
_cell.angle_beta   90.00
_cell.angle_gamma   90.00
#
_symmetry.space_group_name_H-M   'P 1'
#
loop_
_entity.id
_entity.type
_entity.pdbx_description
1 polymer ?
#
loop_
_entity_poly.entity_id
_entity_poly.type
_entity_poly.pdbx_seq_one_letter_code
_entity_poly.pdbx_strand_id
1 'polypeptide(L)'
;MTEPPKKLCAYGLWPSPMTATAAGQKLRFDDVQFDSSGNSVLWVEGRSNTGVLVRQGDNDARRDLTSSGQSVRGGIGYGGGEFTSANGAVFYTEKSGQLFRLNLDSGQPTAITPSFGAFADPQVSPDGQWVMAVFSDGKTDLLSLIPSNGQEWPVQLVHGADFYTTPRWHPGGKIIAWVEWNHPNMPWDGTHLMLGRLEGSPPRLIDSHIVAGDQDTPALQPQFSPDGKYLSYLISNGEWEDLILLELQTGQSRVLINGDRFHLTQPTWVQGMRSYGWTYDNQEIVYIQNIGGNSTLWRVEIEGGETIQIDSSPYTWITQISVSPTSTDAVFLGSAPGIPTRVLRKNGNQIKIIAYSDAERLPAGYYPAAVPLEWTATDGSPVYGTYYAPTNLEYTSNGLPPAIVYIHGGPTSEQPVTFSSERTYFTSRGYAWLDVNYRGSSGHGRAYLQTLRFQWGLVDREDAASGANALISQGLADPHRLIIRGGSAGGYTVLNTLIHFPGLFKAGICLYGVSNLFTLEQDTHKFEAHYNDSLLGPLPEAADKYHAWSPVFHASQISDALAIFQGSIDKVVPPSQSEEIVSALQRKGIPFLYKLYEGEGHGFRKDETLASFYFEVERFLQQFVIFAP
;
A
#
# COMPACT_ATOMS: atom_id res chain seq x y z
N MET A 1 26.90 -20.39 -24.74
CA MET A 1 28.04 -20.36 -23.81
C MET A 1 27.55 -21.01 -22.53
N THR A 2 28.19 -22.06 -22.05
CA THR A 2 27.88 -22.70 -20.76
C THR A 2 28.21 -21.69 -19.64
N GLU A 3 27.28 -21.43 -18.73
CA GLU A 3 27.54 -20.60 -17.56
C GLU A 3 28.77 -21.16 -16.80
N PRO A 4 29.64 -20.29 -16.28
CA PRO A 4 30.77 -20.75 -15.49
C PRO A 4 30.28 -21.48 -14.23
N PRO A 5 30.99 -22.53 -13.75
CA PRO A 5 30.56 -23.25 -12.55
C PRO A 5 30.56 -22.30 -11.34
N LYS A 6 29.45 -22.33 -10.57
CA LYS A 6 29.32 -21.52 -9.36
C LYS A 6 30.30 -21.99 -8.27
N LYS A 7 30.81 -21.05 -7.50
CA LYS A 7 31.69 -21.29 -6.37
C LYS A 7 30.90 -21.81 -5.17
N LEU A 8 31.39 -22.80 -4.46
CA LEU A 8 30.79 -23.30 -3.23
C LEU A 8 31.08 -22.30 -2.08
N CYS A 9 30.03 -21.82 -1.46
CA CYS A 9 30.10 -20.95 -0.27
C CYS A 9 28.89 -21.26 0.63
N ALA A 10 29.07 -21.21 1.95
CA ALA A 10 27.98 -21.49 2.88
C ALA A 10 26.82 -20.51 2.70
N TYR A 11 25.61 -21.00 2.85
CA TYR A 11 24.39 -20.16 2.87
C TYR A 11 24.48 -19.06 3.95
N GLY A 12 23.95 -17.88 3.63
CA GLY A 12 24.00 -16.72 4.52
C GLY A 12 25.31 -15.92 4.45
N LEU A 13 26.33 -16.44 3.71
CA LEU A 13 27.65 -15.83 3.57
C LEU A 13 28.05 -15.54 2.11
N TRP A 14 27.13 -15.66 1.16
CA TRP A 14 27.43 -15.38 -0.23
C TRP A 14 27.75 -13.90 -0.44
N PRO A 15 28.87 -13.55 -1.04
CA PRO A 15 29.08 -12.19 -1.51
C PRO A 15 27.99 -11.77 -2.50
N SER A 16 27.49 -10.55 -2.32
CA SER A 16 26.47 -9.97 -3.20
C SER A 16 26.86 -8.57 -3.64
N PRO A 17 26.64 -8.21 -4.93
CA PRO A 17 26.83 -6.84 -5.41
C PRO A 17 25.80 -5.85 -4.84
N MET A 18 24.70 -6.34 -4.27
CA MET A 18 23.69 -5.51 -3.61
C MET A 18 24.17 -5.14 -2.21
N THR A 19 24.78 -3.96 -2.06
CA THR A 19 25.22 -3.44 -0.75
C THR A 19 24.04 -2.94 0.08
N ALA A 20 24.20 -2.81 1.40
CA ALA A 20 23.20 -2.22 2.29
C ALA A 20 22.80 -0.80 1.84
N THR A 21 23.77 0.01 1.42
CA THR A 21 23.53 1.35 0.86
C THR A 21 22.69 1.29 -0.42
N ALA A 22 23.04 0.39 -1.36
CA ALA A 22 22.29 0.25 -2.61
C ALA A 22 20.86 -0.26 -2.36
N ALA A 23 20.65 -1.14 -1.39
CA ALA A 23 19.33 -1.61 -1.01
C ALA A 23 18.46 -0.53 -0.37
N GLY A 24 19.07 0.43 0.35
CA GLY A 24 18.38 1.58 0.96
C GLY A 24 18.11 2.73 -0.01
N GLN A 25 19.00 2.96 -0.97
CA GLN A 25 18.93 4.08 -1.92
C GLN A 25 18.04 3.76 -3.12
N LYS A 26 16.75 4.01 -3.02
CA LYS A 26 15.81 3.87 -4.13
C LYS A 26 14.79 5.01 -4.14
N LEU A 27 14.34 5.36 -5.33
CA LEU A 27 13.18 6.21 -5.49
C LEU A 27 11.92 5.39 -5.20
N ARG A 28 10.92 6.03 -4.60
CA ARG A 28 9.55 5.51 -4.57
C ARG A 28 8.73 6.29 -5.59
N PHE A 29 7.77 5.63 -6.21
CA PHE A 29 6.75 6.29 -7.01
C PHE A 29 5.41 6.09 -6.30
N ASP A 30 4.78 7.19 -5.91
CA ASP A 30 3.59 7.16 -5.07
C ASP A 30 2.31 7.39 -5.89
N ASP A 31 2.34 8.27 -6.90
CA ASP A 31 1.22 8.55 -7.80
C ASP A 31 1.70 8.91 -9.21
N VAL A 32 0.86 8.64 -10.24
CA VAL A 32 1.12 8.99 -11.64
C VAL A 32 -0.18 9.40 -12.35
N GLN A 33 -0.15 10.51 -13.11
CA GLN A 33 -1.29 11.01 -13.88
C GLN A 33 -0.82 11.66 -15.18
N PHE A 34 -1.71 11.74 -16.18
CA PHE A 34 -1.54 12.69 -17.27
C PHE A 34 -1.77 14.11 -16.79
N ASP A 35 -1.13 15.08 -17.44
CA ASP A 35 -1.57 16.45 -17.32
C ASP A 35 -2.92 16.66 -18.03
N SER A 36 -3.60 17.78 -17.76
CA SER A 36 -4.93 18.06 -18.30
C SER A 36 -4.98 18.21 -19.82
N SER A 37 -3.83 18.36 -20.48
CA SER A 37 -3.72 18.39 -21.94
C SER A 37 -3.48 17.02 -22.58
N GLY A 38 -3.12 16.00 -21.78
CA GLY A 38 -2.70 14.69 -22.26
C GLY A 38 -1.30 14.63 -22.86
N ASN A 39 -0.56 15.75 -22.87
CA ASN A 39 0.75 15.86 -23.52
C ASN A 39 1.93 15.52 -22.61
N SER A 40 1.72 15.48 -21.31
CA SER A 40 2.78 15.18 -20.33
C SER A 40 2.29 14.18 -19.30
N VAL A 41 3.24 13.42 -18.75
CA VAL A 41 3.03 12.56 -17.59
C VAL A 41 3.60 13.28 -16.36
N LEU A 42 2.83 13.26 -15.29
CA LEU A 42 3.17 13.79 -13.98
C LEU A 42 3.25 12.63 -12.99
N TRP A 43 4.21 12.64 -12.08
CA TRP A 43 4.28 11.65 -11.01
C TRP A 43 4.97 12.20 -9.78
N VAL A 44 4.75 11.55 -8.63
CA VAL A 44 5.41 11.87 -7.37
C VAL A 44 6.55 10.89 -7.14
N GLU A 45 7.76 11.43 -6.90
CA GLU A 45 8.95 10.67 -6.50
C GLU A 45 9.26 10.89 -5.03
N GLY A 46 9.24 9.82 -4.26
CA GLY A 46 9.83 9.82 -2.93
C GLY A 46 11.35 9.67 -3.03
N ARG A 47 12.09 10.74 -2.75
CA ARG A 47 13.57 10.79 -2.69
C ARG A 47 13.99 10.88 -1.24
N SER A 48 14.45 9.76 -0.64
CA SER A 48 14.62 9.67 0.81
C SER A 48 13.33 10.09 1.52
N ASN A 49 13.36 11.12 2.37
CA ASN A 49 12.18 11.60 3.10
C ASN A 49 11.44 12.78 2.41
N THR A 50 11.70 13.05 1.13
CA THR A 50 11.10 14.18 0.39
C THR A 50 10.31 13.68 -0.82
N GLY A 51 9.05 14.12 -0.96
CA GLY A 51 8.24 13.90 -2.16
C GLY A 51 8.50 15.03 -3.18
N VAL A 52 8.78 14.68 -4.42
CA VAL A 52 9.05 15.61 -5.53
C VAL A 52 8.04 15.35 -6.64
N LEU A 53 7.33 16.39 -7.07
CA LEU A 53 6.46 16.31 -8.24
C LEU A 53 7.32 16.50 -9.50
N VAL A 54 7.22 15.55 -10.41
CA VAL A 54 8.03 15.49 -11.65
C VAL A 54 7.10 15.51 -12.85
N ARG A 55 7.56 16.16 -13.96
CA ARG A 55 6.88 16.21 -15.26
C ARG A 55 7.80 15.74 -16.37
N GLN A 56 7.23 15.03 -17.34
CA GLN A 56 7.88 14.71 -18.60
C GLN A 56 6.86 14.74 -19.74
N GLY A 57 7.09 15.59 -20.73
CA GLY A 57 6.38 15.58 -22.02
C GLY A 57 6.97 14.58 -22.99
N ASP A 58 6.30 14.34 -24.12
CA ASP A 58 6.73 13.35 -25.12
C ASP A 58 8.12 13.63 -25.72
N ASN A 59 8.45 14.90 -25.90
CA ASN A 59 9.72 15.37 -26.47
C ASN A 59 10.53 16.22 -25.50
N ASP A 60 10.08 16.36 -24.25
CA ASP A 60 10.71 17.20 -23.25
C ASP A 60 11.62 16.40 -22.32
N ALA A 61 12.67 17.04 -21.82
CA ALA A 61 13.45 16.49 -20.74
C ALA A 61 12.60 16.43 -19.46
N ARG A 62 12.79 15.38 -18.69
CA ARG A 62 12.25 15.26 -17.33
C ARG A 62 12.65 16.47 -16.50
N ARG A 63 11.70 17.06 -15.78
CA ARG A 63 11.96 18.19 -14.87
C ARG A 63 11.20 18.05 -13.55
N ASP A 64 11.83 18.47 -12.47
CA ASP A 64 11.20 18.63 -11.17
C ASP A 64 10.33 19.91 -11.20
N LEU A 65 9.11 19.80 -10.70
CA LEU A 65 8.18 20.92 -10.59
C LEU A 65 8.23 21.58 -9.21
N THR A 66 8.63 20.85 -8.19
CA THR A 66 8.75 21.34 -6.82
C THR A 66 10.21 21.53 -6.43
N SER A 67 10.50 22.56 -5.63
CA SER A 67 11.85 22.92 -5.18
C SER A 67 12.28 22.06 -3.98
N SER A 68 13.58 22.10 -3.66
CA SER A 68 14.18 21.34 -2.54
C SER A 68 13.62 21.69 -1.15
N GLY A 69 12.88 22.79 -1.01
CA GLY A 69 12.25 23.21 0.25
C GLY A 69 10.81 22.73 0.42
N GLN A 70 10.25 22.06 -0.60
CA GLN A 70 8.88 21.56 -0.62
C GLN A 70 8.86 20.05 -0.66
N SER A 71 7.87 19.42 0.00
CA SER A 71 7.69 17.98 -0.04
C SER A 71 6.23 17.67 -0.35
N VAL A 72 5.97 17.15 -1.55
CA VAL A 72 4.65 16.66 -1.98
C VAL A 72 4.32 15.42 -1.19
N ARG A 73 3.23 15.46 -0.42
CA ARG A 73 2.82 14.37 0.43
C ARG A 73 1.39 14.54 0.94
N GLY A 74 0.55 13.52 0.82
CA GLY A 74 -0.73 13.46 1.50
C GLY A 74 -0.56 13.44 3.02
N GLY A 75 -1.38 14.21 3.74
CA GLY A 75 -1.31 14.37 5.20
C GLY A 75 -2.48 13.74 5.96
N ILE A 76 -3.41 13.04 5.29
CA ILE A 76 -4.59 12.41 5.91
C ILE A 76 -4.34 10.90 6.01
N GLY A 77 -4.52 10.33 7.21
CA GLY A 77 -4.28 8.90 7.45
C GLY A 77 -2.87 8.47 7.01
N TYR A 78 -2.80 7.51 6.12
CA TYR A 78 -1.55 7.01 5.55
C TYR A 78 -1.04 7.79 4.31
N GLY A 79 -1.75 8.87 3.92
CA GLY A 79 -1.39 9.71 2.78
C GLY A 79 -2.15 9.32 1.51
N GLY A 80 -1.53 9.56 0.34
CA GLY A 80 -2.16 9.39 -0.97
C GLY A 80 -2.95 10.62 -1.41
N GLY A 81 -3.42 10.60 -2.67
CA GLY A 81 -4.16 11.71 -3.26
C GLY A 81 -3.35 12.99 -3.32
N GLU A 82 -2.08 12.89 -3.69
CA GLU A 82 -1.12 13.97 -3.58
C GLU A 82 -1.38 15.12 -4.54
N PHE A 83 -1.91 14.84 -5.73
CA PHE A 83 -2.09 15.90 -6.73
C PHE A 83 -3.19 15.61 -7.75
N THR A 84 -3.59 16.65 -8.47
CA THR A 84 -4.38 16.57 -9.70
C THR A 84 -3.91 17.64 -10.69
N SER A 85 -4.17 17.44 -11.99
CA SER A 85 -3.86 18.40 -13.05
C SER A 85 -5.13 18.88 -13.74
N ALA A 86 -5.31 20.19 -13.86
CA ALA A 86 -6.43 20.79 -14.56
C ALA A 86 -6.06 22.17 -15.12
N ASN A 87 -6.58 22.49 -16.31
CA ASN A 87 -6.48 23.83 -16.91
C ASN A 87 -5.05 24.39 -16.96
N GLY A 88 -4.05 23.56 -17.30
CA GLY A 88 -2.64 23.96 -17.41
C GLY A 88 -1.96 24.20 -16.05
N ALA A 89 -2.56 23.78 -14.95
CA ALA A 89 -2.00 23.86 -13.61
C ALA A 89 -2.02 22.50 -12.91
N VAL A 90 -1.17 22.35 -11.90
CA VAL A 90 -1.20 21.23 -10.95
C VAL A 90 -1.58 21.77 -9.58
N PHE A 91 -2.46 21.05 -8.91
CA PHE A 91 -2.85 21.27 -7.53
C PHE A 91 -2.32 20.11 -6.71
N TYR A 92 -1.50 20.40 -5.68
CA TYR A 92 -0.86 19.34 -4.92
C TYR A 92 -0.80 19.64 -3.43
N THR A 93 -0.80 18.58 -2.63
CA THR A 93 -0.65 18.66 -1.18
C THR A 93 0.83 18.67 -0.79
N GLU A 94 1.16 19.49 0.18
CA GLU A 94 2.51 19.63 0.74
C GLU A 94 2.54 19.05 2.16
N LYS A 95 3.70 18.63 2.63
CA LYS A 95 3.92 18.03 3.96
C LYS A 95 3.36 18.88 5.13
N SER A 96 3.19 20.19 4.96
CA SER A 96 2.52 21.09 5.92
C SER A 96 1.01 20.83 6.05
N GLY A 97 0.44 20.03 5.16
CA GLY A 97 -0.99 19.82 4.99
C GLY A 97 -1.67 20.80 4.02
N GLN A 98 -0.96 21.86 3.61
CA GLN A 98 -1.52 22.87 2.71
C GLN A 98 -1.67 22.34 1.27
N LEU A 99 -2.67 22.88 0.56
CA LEU A 99 -2.83 22.70 -0.88
C LEU A 99 -2.16 23.85 -1.62
N PHE A 100 -1.36 23.50 -2.64
CA PHE A 100 -0.65 24.43 -3.51
C PHE A 100 -1.17 24.35 -4.94
N ARG A 101 -1.10 25.46 -5.66
CA ARG A 101 -1.30 25.57 -7.10
C ARG A 101 0.02 25.94 -7.79
N LEU A 102 0.32 25.27 -8.90
CA LEU A 102 1.48 25.54 -9.75
C LEU A 102 1.03 25.56 -11.21
N ASN A 103 1.23 26.67 -11.90
CA ASN A 103 1.04 26.74 -13.34
C ASN A 103 2.19 26.00 -14.06
N LEU A 104 1.86 25.08 -14.97
CA LEU A 104 2.84 24.19 -15.62
C LEU A 104 3.84 24.94 -16.52
N ASP A 105 3.47 26.09 -17.07
CA ASP A 105 4.29 26.81 -18.05
C ASP A 105 5.16 27.91 -17.45
N SER A 106 4.77 28.53 -16.35
CA SER A 106 5.43 29.77 -15.89
C SER A 106 5.43 29.99 -14.39
N GLY A 107 4.94 29.04 -13.58
CA GLY A 107 4.56 29.37 -12.22
C GLY A 107 5.58 29.03 -11.14
N GLN A 108 5.59 29.87 -10.11
CA GLN A 108 6.03 29.48 -8.77
C GLN A 108 4.84 28.87 -8.03
N PRO A 109 5.07 27.83 -7.20
CA PRO A 109 4.02 27.27 -6.35
C PRO A 109 3.43 28.35 -5.42
N THR A 110 2.12 28.41 -5.35
CA THR A 110 1.39 29.30 -4.45
C THR A 110 0.45 28.50 -3.57
N ALA A 111 0.52 28.66 -2.26
CA ALA A 111 -0.43 28.05 -1.34
C ALA A 111 -1.83 28.66 -1.57
N ILE A 112 -2.82 27.81 -1.76
CA ILE A 112 -4.24 28.20 -1.92
C ILE A 112 -5.09 27.90 -0.69
N THR A 113 -4.48 27.31 0.35
CA THR A 113 -5.10 27.07 1.66
C THR A 113 -4.18 27.53 2.78
N PRO A 114 -4.72 27.95 3.93
CA PRO A 114 -3.94 28.13 5.15
C PRO A 114 -3.51 26.79 5.76
N SER A 115 -2.55 26.87 6.73
CA SER A 115 -2.00 25.73 7.43
C SER A 115 -2.78 25.45 8.75
N PHE A 116 -3.98 24.85 8.65
CA PHE A 116 -4.82 24.53 9.83
C PHE A 116 -5.31 23.08 9.87
N GLY A 117 -4.86 22.26 8.95
CA GLY A 117 -5.18 20.86 8.79
C GLY A 117 -4.50 20.30 7.56
N ALA A 118 -4.91 19.13 7.11
CA ALA A 118 -4.36 18.48 5.92
C ALA A 118 -5.45 18.33 4.84
N PHE A 119 -5.03 18.42 3.57
CA PHE A 119 -5.88 18.17 2.41
C PHE A 119 -5.39 16.95 1.65
N ALA A 120 -6.30 16.25 0.95
CA ALA A 120 -5.99 15.13 0.06
C ALA A 120 -7.00 15.02 -1.09
N ASP A 121 -6.62 14.31 -2.14
CA ASP A 121 -7.40 14.02 -3.36
C ASP A 121 -8.07 15.28 -3.96
N PRO A 122 -7.29 16.33 -4.28
CA PRO A 122 -7.84 17.56 -4.84
C PRO A 122 -8.46 17.31 -6.22
N GLN A 123 -9.66 17.84 -6.46
CA GLN A 123 -10.39 17.73 -7.72
C GLN A 123 -10.86 19.11 -8.17
N VAL A 124 -10.45 19.53 -9.34
CA VAL A 124 -10.81 20.86 -9.87
C VAL A 124 -12.17 20.80 -10.55
N SER A 125 -13.00 21.81 -10.30
CA SER A 125 -14.30 21.97 -10.98
C SER A 125 -14.12 22.14 -12.50
N PRO A 126 -15.06 21.72 -13.34
CA PRO A 126 -14.94 21.83 -14.80
C PRO A 126 -14.71 23.26 -15.30
N ASP A 127 -15.22 24.28 -14.61
CA ASP A 127 -14.99 25.69 -14.90
C ASP A 127 -13.64 26.23 -14.40
N GLY A 128 -12.91 25.41 -13.64
CA GLY A 128 -11.58 25.75 -13.12
C GLY A 128 -11.58 26.72 -11.94
N GLN A 129 -12.76 27.11 -11.42
CA GLN A 129 -12.86 28.12 -10.36
C GLN A 129 -12.66 27.54 -8.97
N TRP A 130 -12.98 26.26 -8.77
CA TRP A 130 -13.01 25.61 -7.46
C TRP A 130 -12.16 24.35 -7.44
N VAL A 131 -11.63 24.04 -6.25
CA VAL A 131 -11.02 22.76 -5.94
C VAL A 131 -11.80 22.12 -4.81
N MET A 132 -12.32 20.93 -5.03
CA MET A 132 -12.89 20.08 -3.99
C MET A 132 -11.81 19.14 -3.47
N ALA A 133 -11.65 19.02 -2.17
CA ALA A 133 -10.66 18.12 -1.56
C ALA A 133 -11.17 17.57 -0.23
N VAL A 134 -10.70 16.39 0.14
CA VAL A 134 -10.86 15.89 1.51
C VAL A 134 -10.01 16.75 2.43
N PHE A 135 -10.58 17.20 3.54
CA PHE A 135 -9.90 17.92 4.61
C PHE A 135 -9.99 17.14 5.91
N SER A 136 -8.92 17.17 6.70
CA SER A 136 -8.89 16.64 8.06
C SER A 136 -8.06 17.52 8.98
N ASP A 137 -8.55 17.79 10.19
CA ASP A 137 -7.77 18.37 11.29
C ASP A 137 -7.25 17.31 12.27
N GLY A 138 -7.39 16.03 11.90
CA GLY A 138 -7.06 14.86 12.73
C GLY A 138 -8.18 14.41 13.66
N LYS A 139 -9.28 15.17 13.74
CA LYS A 139 -10.48 14.83 14.53
C LYS A 139 -11.74 14.81 13.67
N THR A 140 -11.88 15.79 12.79
CA THR A 140 -13.03 15.98 11.92
C THR A 140 -12.57 15.95 10.48
N ASP A 141 -13.22 15.12 9.67
CA ASP A 141 -13.03 15.10 8.23
C ASP A 141 -14.25 15.74 7.54
N LEU A 142 -14.01 16.32 6.38
CA LEU A 142 -15.07 16.91 5.55
C LEU A 142 -14.61 17.01 4.08
N LEU A 143 -15.55 17.24 3.16
CA LEU A 143 -15.20 17.73 1.85
C LEU A 143 -15.17 19.27 1.88
N SER A 144 -14.01 19.82 1.53
CA SER A 144 -13.78 21.25 1.46
C SER A 144 -13.88 21.75 0.02
N LEU A 145 -14.47 22.92 -0.17
CA LEU A 145 -14.46 23.66 -1.44
C LEU A 145 -13.52 24.84 -1.30
N ILE A 146 -12.52 24.92 -2.17
CA ILE A 146 -11.40 25.87 -2.11
C ILE A 146 -11.41 26.70 -3.40
N PRO A 147 -11.39 28.04 -3.35
CA PRO A 147 -11.18 28.85 -4.54
C PRO A 147 -9.82 28.53 -5.18
N SER A 148 -9.82 28.20 -6.47
CA SER A 148 -8.59 27.75 -7.17
C SER A 148 -7.48 28.80 -7.25
N ASN A 149 -7.84 30.08 -7.03
CA ASN A 149 -6.89 31.22 -6.96
C ASN A 149 -6.38 31.50 -5.54
N GLY A 150 -6.93 30.85 -4.49
CA GLY A 150 -6.54 31.04 -3.10
C GLY A 150 -6.86 32.41 -2.49
N GLN A 151 -7.76 33.20 -3.09
CA GLN A 151 -8.07 34.55 -2.61
C GLN A 151 -9.10 34.58 -1.48
N GLU A 152 -9.85 33.49 -1.31
CA GLU A 152 -10.87 33.36 -0.26
C GLU A 152 -10.60 32.12 0.57
N TRP A 153 -11.19 32.05 1.75
CA TRP A 153 -11.06 30.90 2.64
C TRP A 153 -11.79 29.68 2.09
N PRO A 154 -11.25 28.47 2.33
CA PRO A 154 -11.98 27.22 2.09
C PRO A 154 -13.31 27.19 2.84
N VAL A 155 -14.34 26.64 2.21
CA VAL A 155 -15.66 26.45 2.83
C VAL A 155 -15.99 24.98 2.95
N GLN A 156 -16.78 24.62 3.95
CA GLN A 156 -17.30 23.27 4.11
C GLN A 156 -18.34 23.00 3.04
N LEU A 157 -18.17 21.95 2.27
CA LEU A 157 -19.13 21.52 1.24
C LEU A 157 -19.99 20.35 1.73
N VAL A 158 -19.33 19.31 2.27
CA VAL A 158 -20.00 18.12 2.84
C VAL A 158 -19.39 17.82 4.20
N HIS A 159 -20.22 17.49 5.18
CA HIS A 159 -19.80 17.13 6.53
C HIS A 159 -20.83 16.21 7.19
N GLY A 160 -20.48 15.54 8.28
CA GLY A 160 -21.40 14.71 9.08
C GLY A 160 -20.98 13.26 9.18
N ALA A 161 -20.21 12.73 8.23
CA ALA A 161 -19.57 11.42 8.35
C ALA A 161 -18.18 11.56 9.02
N ASP A 162 -17.66 10.44 9.52
CA ASP A 162 -16.33 10.41 10.11
C ASP A 162 -15.22 10.51 9.05
N PHE A 163 -15.44 9.95 7.86
CA PHE A 163 -14.43 9.88 6.81
C PHE A 163 -14.99 10.13 5.42
N TYR A 164 -14.13 10.66 4.55
CA TYR A 164 -14.40 10.94 3.15
C TYR A 164 -13.24 10.50 2.27
N THR A 165 -13.56 10.04 1.04
CA THR A 165 -12.56 9.73 0.01
C THR A 165 -13.15 9.88 -1.39
N THR A 166 -12.27 9.95 -2.39
CA THR A 166 -12.59 9.93 -3.82
C THR A 166 -13.71 10.90 -4.26
N PRO A 167 -13.63 12.20 -3.88
CA PRO A 167 -14.58 13.19 -4.38
C PRO A 167 -14.41 13.37 -5.89
N ARG A 168 -15.52 13.48 -6.64
CA ARG A 168 -15.49 13.62 -8.11
C ARG A 168 -16.52 14.64 -8.57
N TRP A 169 -16.12 15.48 -9.53
CA TRP A 169 -17.02 16.38 -10.23
C TRP A 169 -17.63 15.70 -11.45
N HIS A 170 -18.93 15.85 -11.62
CA HIS A 170 -19.57 15.61 -12.90
C HIS A 170 -19.08 16.66 -13.92
N PRO A 171 -18.85 16.31 -15.22
CA PRO A 171 -18.36 17.26 -16.22
C PRO A 171 -19.23 18.52 -16.38
N GLY A 172 -20.52 18.45 -16.06
CA GLY A 172 -21.42 19.60 -16.05
C GLY A 172 -21.29 20.54 -14.85
N GLY A 173 -20.46 20.23 -13.85
CA GLY A 173 -20.13 21.10 -12.72
C GLY A 173 -21.24 21.25 -11.64
N LYS A 174 -22.40 20.61 -11.80
CA LYS A 174 -23.57 20.76 -10.91
C LYS A 174 -23.86 19.54 -10.05
N ILE A 175 -23.14 18.47 -10.28
CA ILE A 175 -23.26 17.19 -9.55
C ILE A 175 -21.89 16.79 -9.08
N ILE A 176 -21.82 16.22 -7.88
CA ILE A 176 -20.61 15.61 -7.33
C ILE A 176 -20.91 14.20 -6.82
N ALA A 177 -19.93 13.35 -6.83
CA ALA A 177 -19.96 12.04 -6.16
C ALA A 177 -18.80 11.96 -5.17
N TRP A 178 -19.00 11.23 -4.07
CA TRP A 178 -17.97 10.95 -3.09
C TRP A 178 -18.28 9.66 -2.35
N VAL A 179 -17.29 9.14 -1.63
CA VAL A 179 -17.44 8.00 -0.72
C VAL A 179 -17.28 8.49 0.71
N GLU A 180 -18.18 8.05 1.61
CA GLU A 180 -18.11 8.34 3.04
C GLU A 180 -18.39 7.09 3.88
N TRP A 181 -17.88 7.06 5.10
CA TRP A 181 -18.18 6.02 6.07
C TRP A 181 -18.00 6.53 7.50
N ASN A 182 -18.45 5.72 8.47
CA ASN A 182 -18.37 6.03 9.89
C ASN A 182 -17.71 4.89 10.65
N HIS A 183 -17.12 5.22 11.79
CA HIS A 183 -16.72 4.23 12.77
C HIS A 183 -17.87 3.28 13.12
N PRO A 184 -17.60 1.99 13.45
CA PRO A 184 -16.27 1.38 13.57
C PRO A 184 -15.71 0.84 12.25
N ASN A 185 -16.40 1.05 11.13
CA ASN A 185 -16.01 0.49 9.83
C ASN A 185 -14.69 1.06 9.31
N MET A 186 -13.92 0.19 8.70
CA MET A 186 -12.88 0.55 7.76
C MET A 186 -13.48 0.61 6.34
N PRO A 187 -12.86 1.31 5.37
CA PRO A 187 -13.46 1.48 4.04
C PRO A 187 -13.65 0.19 3.24
N TRP A 188 -13.03 -0.90 3.63
CA TRP A 188 -13.25 -2.24 3.06
C TRP A 188 -14.33 -3.06 3.76
N ASP A 189 -14.82 -2.59 4.90
CA ASP A 189 -15.95 -3.22 5.60
C ASP A 189 -17.28 -2.79 5.02
N GLY A 190 -17.50 -1.47 4.91
CA GLY A 190 -18.70 -0.89 4.34
C GLY A 190 -18.59 0.63 4.22
N THR A 191 -19.09 1.18 3.11
CA THR A 191 -19.07 2.61 2.78
C THR A 191 -20.33 2.98 2.03
N HIS A 192 -20.68 4.27 2.04
CA HIS A 192 -21.72 4.84 1.20
C HIS A 192 -21.09 5.59 0.03
N LEU A 193 -21.49 5.25 -1.19
CA LEU A 193 -21.31 6.09 -2.36
C LEU A 193 -22.45 7.11 -2.41
N MET A 194 -22.11 8.39 -2.37
CA MET A 194 -23.03 9.51 -2.36
C MET A 194 -23.04 10.22 -3.70
N LEU A 195 -24.19 10.73 -4.09
CA LEU A 195 -24.39 11.66 -5.20
C LEU A 195 -25.05 12.91 -4.68
N GLY A 196 -24.52 14.09 -4.98
CA GLY A 196 -25.02 15.37 -4.50
C GLY A 196 -25.18 16.39 -5.61
N ARG A 197 -26.19 17.26 -5.49
CA ARG A 197 -26.48 18.34 -6.41
C ARG A 197 -26.01 19.68 -5.82
N LEU A 198 -25.41 20.50 -6.66
CA LEU A 198 -24.84 21.79 -6.30
C LEU A 198 -25.60 22.94 -6.97
N GLU A 199 -25.76 24.05 -6.24
CA GLU A 199 -26.29 25.33 -6.76
C GLU A 199 -25.54 26.52 -6.18
N GLY A 200 -25.59 27.64 -6.91
CA GLY A 200 -25.06 28.94 -6.45
C GLY A 200 -23.60 29.18 -6.86
N SER A 201 -23.07 30.34 -6.44
CA SER A 201 -21.70 30.75 -6.56
C SER A 201 -21.31 31.54 -5.30
N PRO A 202 -20.51 30.97 -4.38
CA PRO A 202 -19.89 29.63 -4.42
C PRO A 202 -20.91 28.48 -4.49
N PRO A 203 -20.54 27.33 -5.08
CA PRO A 203 -21.37 26.15 -5.11
C PRO A 203 -21.71 25.66 -3.70
N ARG A 204 -22.97 25.30 -3.46
CA ARG A 204 -23.45 24.73 -2.21
C ARG A 204 -24.21 23.44 -2.47
N LEU A 205 -24.02 22.48 -1.61
CA LEU A 205 -24.79 21.23 -1.65
C LEU A 205 -26.25 21.54 -1.26
N ILE A 206 -27.19 21.20 -2.13
CA ILE A 206 -28.64 21.44 -1.89
C ILE A 206 -29.40 20.16 -1.57
N ASP A 207 -28.93 19.02 -2.10
CA ASP A 207 -29.43 17.70 -1.76
C ASP A 207 -28.33 16.63 -2.02
N SER A 208 -28.48 15.48 -1.38
CA SER A 208 -27.66 14.29 -1.64
C SER A 208 -28.40 13.02 -1.26
N HIS A 209 -28.01 11.92 -1.88
CA HIS A 209 -28.57 10.60 -1.58
C HIS A 209 -27.51 9.52 -1.76
N ILE A 210 -27.72 8.38 -1.12
CA ILE A 210 -26.90 7.18 -1.26
C ILE A 210 -27.23 6.53 -2.62
N VAL A 211 -26.20 6.30 -3.42
CA VAL A 211 -26.28 5.58 -4.71
C VAL A 211 -26.09 4.08 -4.50
N ALA A 212 -25.12 3.72 -3.68
CA ALA A 212 -24.73 2.34 -3.43
C ALA A 212 -23.97 2.21 -2.11
N GLY A 213 -23.85 0.97 -1.65
CA GLY A 213 -23.12 0.63 -0.46
C GLY A 213 -23.94 0.78 0.83
N ASP A 214 -23.46 0.16 1.88
CA ASP A 214 -24.02 0.20 3.23
C ASP A 214 -22.93 -0.16 4.26
N GLN A 215 -23.33 -0.49 5.50
CA GLN A 215 -22.39 -0.82 6.59
C GLN A 215 -21.60 -2.12 6.34
N ASP A 216 -22.09 -3.02 5.49
CA ASP A 216 -21.47 -4.32 5.20
C ASP A 216 -21.05 -4.46 3.73
N THR A 217 -21.34 -3.45 2.92
CA THR A 217 -21.11 -3.47 1.47
C THR A 217 -20.33 -2.24 1.05
N PRO A 218 -19.02 -2.32 0.86
CA PRO A 218 -18.24 -1.17 0.39
C PRO A 218 -18.53 -0.84 -1.07
N ALA A 219 -18.83 0.44 -1.35
CA ALA A 219 -18.90 1.02 -2.68
C ALA A 219 -17.78 2.06 -2.81
N LEU A 220 -16.93 1.95 -3.83
CA LEU A 220 -15.63 2.61 -3.91
C LEU A 220 -15.35 3.20 -5.29
N GLN A 221 -14.42 4.15 -5.35
CA GLN A 221 -13.82 4.71 -6.57
C GLN A 221 -14.84 5.19 -7.62
N PRO A 222 -15.81 6.07 -7.28
CA PRO A 222 -16.73 6.64 -8.26
C PRO A 222 -15.97 7.41 -9.34
N GLN A 223 -16.41 7.27 -10.61
CA GLN A 223 -15.93 8.07 -11.73
C GLN A 223 -17.07 8.39 -12.68
N PHE A 224 -17.21 9.65 -13.07
CA PHE A 224 -18.12 10.01 -14.15
C PHE A 224 -17.50 9.71 -15.52
N SER A 225 -18.32 9.29 -16.48
CA SER A 225 -17.90 9.24 -17.87
C SER A 225 -17.55 10.66 -18.37
N PRO A 226 -16.60 10.81 -19.30
CA PRO A 226 -16.22 12.13 -19.83
C PRO A 226 -17.40 12.95 -20.40
N ASP A 227 -18.43 12.30 -20.96
CA ASP A 227 -19.66 12.94 -21.44
C ASP A 227 -20.71 13.22 -20.33
N GLY A 228 -20.46 12.74 -19.11
CA GLY A 228 -21.35 12.89 -17.98
C GLY A 228 -22.61 12.02 -18.01
N LYS A 229 -22.74 11.07 -18.93
CA LYS A 229 -23.91 10.20 -19.01
C LYS A 229 -23.97 9.16 -17.90
N TYR A 230 -22.81 8.63 -17.53
CA TYR A 230 -22.69 7.54 -16.58
C TYR A 230 -21.89 7.93 -15.33
N LEU A 231 -22.23 7.29 -14.21
CA LEU A 231 -21.39 7.14 -13.03
C LEU A 231 -20.98 5.67 -12.93
N SER A 232 -19.69 5.38 -12.96
CA SER A 232 -19.15 4.04 -12.66
C SER A 232 -18.63 3.97 -11.25
N TYR A 233 -18.68 2.79 -10.64
CA TYR A 233 -18.13 2.55 -9.29
C TYR A 233 -17.88 1.06 -9.07
N LEU A 234 -17.02 0.75 -8.11
CA LEU A 234 -16.79 -0.62 -7.63
C LEU A 234 -17.71 -0.90 -6.45
N ILE A 235 -18.26 -2.11 -6.37
CA ILE A 235 -19.06 -2.57 -5.23
C ILE A 235 -18.66 -3.99 -4.85
N SER A 236 -18.45 -4.22 -3.57
CA SER A 236 -18.13 -5.55 -3.01
C SER A 236 -19.40 -6.17 -2.43
N ASN A 237 -20.26 -6.69 -3.32
CA ASN A 237 -21.55 -7.28 -2.98
C ASN A 237 -21.51 -8.83 -2.90
N GLY A 238 -20.33 -9.40 -2.75
CA GLY A 238 -20.12 -10.85 -2.70
C GLY A 238 -18.69 -11.16 -2.29
N GLU A 239 -18.15 -12.20 -2.88
CA GLU A 239 -16.76 -12.63 -2.66
C GLU A 239 -15.75 -11.70 -3.34
N TRP A 240 -16.14 -11.06 -4.44
CA TRP A 240 -15.31 -10.20 -5.29
C TRP A 240 -16.02 -8.89 -5.59
N GLU A 241 -15.30 -7.88 -6.09
CA GLU A 241 -15.89 -6.61 -6.50
C GLU A 241 -16.45 -6.68 -7.91
N ASP A 242 -17.61 -6.05 -8.10
CA ASP A 242 -18.19 -5.76 -9.40
C ASP A 242 -17.89 -4.31 -9.82
N LEU A 243 -17.73 -4.06 -11.12
CA LEU A 243 -17.77 -2.71 -11.70
C LEU A 243 -19.17 -2.44 -12.21
N ILE A 244 -19.82 -1.43 -11.62
CA ILE A 244 -21.18 -1.03 -11.92
C ILE A 244 -21.17 0.21 -12.82
N LEU A 245 -22.14 0.27 -13.72
CA LEU A 245 -22.42 1.43 -14.57
C LEU A 245 -23.84 1.92 -14.28
N LEU A 246 -23.96 3.12 -13.75
CA LEU A 246 -25.23 3.81 -13.47
C LEU A 246 -25.46 4.89 -14.53
N GLU A 247 -26.56 4.79 -15.28
CA GLU A 247 -27.00 5.85 -16.20
C GLU A 247 -27.72 6.94 -15.41
N LEU A 248 -27.14 8.14 -15.36
CA LEU A 248 -27.61 9.24 -14.50
C LEU A 248 -29.00 9.77 -14.89
N GLN A 249 -29.37 9.73 -16.18
CA GLN A 249 -30.64 10.23 -16.66
C GLN A 249 -31.81 9.31 -16.26
N THR A 250 -31.61 8.01 -16.35
CA THR A 250 -32.66 7.00 -16.11
C THR A 250 -32.66 6.44 -14.70
N GLY A 251 -31.52 6.56 -14.00
CA GLY A 251 -31.26 5.91 -12.71
C GLY A 251 -31.10 4.39 -12.82
N GLN A 252 -30.96 3.83 -14.04
CA GLN A 252 -30.76 2.40 -14.23
C GLN A 252 -29.29 2.05 -14.09
N SER A 253 -29.01 0.98 -13.34
CA SER A 253 -27.66 0.44 -13.19
C SER A 253 -27.54 -0.94 -13.84
N ARG A 254 -26.33 -1.26 -14.31
CA ARG A 254 -25.98 -2.60 -14.77
C ARG A 254 -24.57 -2.98 -14.34
N VAL A 255 -24.34 -4.26 -14.15
CA VAL A 255 -22.99 -4.80 -13.95
C VAL A 255 -22.26 -4.74 -15.31
N LEU A 256 -21.14 -4.03 -15.35
CA LEU A 256 -20.26 -4.00 -16.52
C LEU A 256 -19.20 -5.10 -16.43
N ILE A 257 -18.62 -5.30 -15.24
CA ILE A 257 -17.71 -6.40 -14.93
C ILE A 257 -18.22 -7.10 -13.69
N ASN A 258 -18.47 -8.39 -13.81
CA ASN A 258 -18.79 -9.25 -12.69
C ASN A 258 -17.48 -9.86 -12.16
N GLY A 259 -17.13 -9.59 -10.91
CA GLY A 259 -15.95 -10.16 -10.28
C GLY A 259 -16.10 -11.68 -10.12
N ASP A 260 -15.16 -12.42 -10.68
CA ASP A 260 -15.07 -13.88 -10.53
C ASP A 260 -13.61 -14.30 -10.35
N ARG A 261 -13.23 -14.61 -9.11
CA ARG A 261 -11.89 -15.02 -8.71
C ARG A 261 -10.79 -13.98 -8.92
N PHE A 262 -11.14 -12.71 -9.01
CA PHE A 262 -10.21 -11.60 -9.06
C PHE A 262 -10.77 -10.36 -8.34
N HIS A 263 -9.87 -9.56 -7.81
CA HIS A 263 -10.20 -8.27 -7.22
C HIS A 263 -10.05 -7.15 -8.25
N LEU A 264 -10.92 -6.14 -8.18
CA LEU A 264 -10.85 -4.91 -8.97
C LEU A 264 -10.21 -3.75 -8.20
N THR A 265 -9.99 -3.91 -6.91
CA THR A 265 -9.32 -2.92 -6.06
C THR A 265 -8.58 -3.61 -4.92
N GLN A 266 -7.80 -2.83 -4.19
CA GLN A 266 -7.16 -3.20 -2.93
C GLN A 266 -7.86 -2.48 -1.78
N PRO A 267 -7.66 -2.92 -0.51
CA PRO A 267 -8.12 -2.17 0.65
C PRO A 267 -7.66 -0.71 0.61
N THR A 268 -8.60 0.21 0.81
CA THR A 268 -8.37 1.65 0.66
C THR A 268 -7.68 2.23 1.90
N TRP A 269 -6.37 2.00 2.02
CA TRP A 269 -5.54 2.55 3.09
C TRP A 269 -5.16 4.02 2.88
N VAL A 270 -5.16 4.47 1.63
CA VAL A 270 -4.68 5.79 1.24
C VAL A 270 -5.71 6.50 0.37
N GLN A 271 -5.66 7.84 0.36
CA GLN A 271 -6.48 8.65 -0.52
C GLN A 271 -6.06 8.51 -2.00
N GLY A 272 -6.96 8.81 -2.94
CA GLY A 272 -6.63 8.93 -4.37
C GLY A 272 -6.25 7.61 -5.06
N MET A 273 -6.60 6.44 -4.51
CA MET A 273 -6.38 5.15 -5.17
C MET A 273 -7.18 5.05 -6.47
N ARG A 274 -6.55 4.54 -7.52
CA ARG A 274 -7.17 4.36 -8.83
C ARG A 274 -6.81 3.00 -9.42
N SER A 275 -7.82 2.16 -9.60
CA SER A 275 -7.68 0.84 -10.23
C SER A 275 -8.31 0.76 -11.61
N TYR A 276 -9.04 1.79 -12.04
CA TYR A 276 -9.61 1.88 -13.38
C TYR A 276 -9.75 3.34 -13.84
N GLY A 277 -10.04 3.55 -15.13
CA GLY A 277 -10.30 4.86 -15.70
C GLY A 277 -11.00 4.78 -17.06
N TRP A 278 -11.84 5.77 -17.35
CA TRP A 278 -12.56 5.93 -18.62
C TRP A 278 -11.65 6.39 -19.74
N THR A 279 -11.86 5.87 -20.95
CA THR A 279 -11.28 6.46 -22.15
C THR A 279 -12.01 7.75 -22.52
N TYR A 280 -11.27 8.68 -23.13
CA TYR A 280 -11.75 10.03 -23.46
C TYR A 280 -12.99 10.04 -24.38
N ASP A 281 -13.15 9.01 -25.20
CA ASP A 281 -14.22 8.82 -26.18
C ASP A 281 -15.46 8.10 -25.60
N ASN A 282 -15.46 7.78 -24.30
CA ASN A 282 -16.50 7.06 -23.58
C ASN A 282 -16.76 5.62 -24.07
N GLN A 283 -15.84 5.04 -24.85
CA GLN A 283 -16.07 3.71 -25.44
C GLN A 283 -15.62 2.57 -24.51
N GLU A 284 -14.61 2.81 -23.69
CA GLU A 284 -13.99 1.77 -22.89
C GLU A 284 -13.66 2.25 -21.48
N ILE A 285 -13.52 1.29 -20.57
CA ILE A 285 -12.84 1.46 -19.29
C ILE A 285 -11.60 0.58 -19.30
N VAL A 286 -10.43 1.16 -18.94
CA VAL A 286 -9.20 0.42 -18.69
C VAL A 286 -9.12 0.14 -17.19
N TYR A 287 -8.82 -1.10 -16.80
CA TYR A 287 -8.87 -1.52 -15.40
C TYR A 287 -7.83 -2.58 -15.05
N ILE A 288 -7.60 -2.76 -13.75
CA ILE A 288 -6.67 -3.72 -13.18
C ILE A 288 -7.46 -4.88 -12.59
N GLN A 289 -7.03 -6.12 -12.88
CA GLN A 289 -7.44 -7.31 -12.14
C GLN A 289 -6.30 -7.76 -11.25
N ASN A 290 -6.59 -8.11 -9.99
CA ASN A 290 -5.63 -8.66 -9.05
C ASN A 290 -6.05 -10.06 -8.59
N ILE A 291 -5.13 -11.02 -8.64
CA ILE A 291 -5.30 -12.39 -8.17
C ILE A 291 -4.07 -12.80 -7.36
N GLY A 292 -4.22 -12.95 -6.04
CA GLY A 292 -3.15 -13.46 -5.18
C GLY A 292 -1.84 -12.67 -5.28
N GLY A 293 -1.92 -11.33 -5.30
CA GLY A 293 -0.77 -10.45 -5.41
C GLY A 293 -0.19 -10.30 -6.82
N ASN A 294 -0.85 -10.84 -7.85
CA ASN A 294 -0.52 -10.63 -9.26
C ASN A 294 -1.59 -9.77 -9.93
N SER A 295 -1.19 -8.69 -10.58
CA SER A 295 -2.11 -7.83 -11.30
C SER A 295 -1.86 -7.83 -12.80
N THR A 296 -2.96 -7.74 -13.56
CA THR A 296 -2.98 -7.67 -15.02
C THR A 296 -3.83 -6.50 -15.48
N LEU A 297 -3.52 -5.96 -16.66
CA LEU A 297 -4.22 -4.82 -17.24
C LEU A 297 -5.25 -5.31 -18.25
N TRP A 298 -6.45 -4.72 -18.21
CA TRP A 298 -7.59 -5.09 -19.03
C TRP A 298 -8.31 -3.85 -19.55
N ARG A 299 -9.13 -4.02 -20.57
CA ARG A 299 -10.14 -3.06 -21.00
C ARG A 299 -11.49 -3.74 -21.18
N VAL A 300 -12.56 -2.98 -20.98
CA VAL A 300 -13.94 -3.43 -21.20
C VAL A 300 -14.68 -2.40 -22.06
N GLU A 301 -15.40 -2.86 -23.06
CA GLU A 301 -16.27 -2.01 -23.88
C GLU A 301 -17.55 -1.64 -23.13
N ILE A 302 -17.96 -0.38 -23.23
CA ILE A 302 -19.13 0.12 -22.50
C ILE A 302 -20.42 -0.49 -23.06
N GLU A 303 -20.60 -0.59 -24.37
CA GLU A 303 -21.86 -1.09 -24.93
C GLU A 303 -21.94 -2.62 -24.92
N GLY A 304 -20.90 -3.30 -25.41
CA GLY A 304 -20.88 -4.76 -25.56
C GLY A 304 -20.50 -5.53 -24.30
N GLY A 305 -19.80 -4.89 -23.37
CA GLY A 305 -19.24 -5.56 -22.19
C GLY A 305 -18.09 -6.54 -22.52
N GLU A 306 -17.57 -6.51 -23.75
CA GLU A 306 -16.43 -7.35 -24.16
C GLU A 306 -15.18 -6.94 -23.39
N THR A 307 -14.52 -7.91 -22.74
CA THR A 307 -13.29 -7.69 -21.98
C THR A 307 -12.09 -8.23 -22.73
N ILE A 308 -11.03 -7.43 -22.82
CA ILE A 308 -9.80 -7.80 -23.52
C ILE A 308 -8.61 -7.52 -22.60
N GLN A 309 -7.78 -8.54 -22.40
CA GLN A 309 -6.52 -8.35 -21.66
C GLN A 309 -5.53 -7.56 -22.49
N ILE A 310 -4.89 -6.58 -21.85
CA ILE A 310 -3.80 -5.80 -22.40
C ILE A 310 -2.50 -6.44 -21.95
N ASP A 311 -1.62 -6.79 -22.89
CA ASP A 311 -0.31 -7.34 -22.53
C ASP A 311 0.49 -6.32 -21.74
N SER A 312 0.64 -6.59 -20.45
CA SER A 312 1.44 -5.80 -19.51
C SER A 312 2.74 -6.51 -19.12
N SER A 313 3.13 -7.56 -19.85
CA SER A 313 4.38 -8.27 -19.56
C SER A 313 5.60 -7.34 -19.69
N PRO A 314 6.60 -7.47 -18.80
CA PRO A 314 6.79 -8.49 -17.77
C PRO A 314 6.29 -8.09 -16.36
N TYR A 315 5.43 -7.08 -16.26
CA TYR A 315 4.98 -6.54 -14.96
C TYR A 315 3.95 -7.47 -14.33
N THR A 316 4.13 -7.79 -13.06
CA THR A 316 3.25 -8.65 -12.25
C THR A 316 2.48 -7.86 -11.21
N TRP A 317 2.82 -6.60 -10.99
CA TRP A 317 2.13 -5.70 -10.08
C TRP A 317 1.94 -4.33 -10.70
N ILE A 318 0.68 -3.91 -10.84
CA ILE A 318 0.27 -2.67 -11.50
C ILE A 318 -0.62 -1.89 -10.54
N THR A 319 -0.38 -0.57 -10.40
CA THR A 319 -1.17 0.32 -9.55
C THR A 319 -1.31 1.71 -10.16
N GLN A 320 -2.22 2.53 -9.63
CA GLN A 320 -2.37 3.96 -9.91
C GLN A 320 -2.57 4.27 -11.41
N ILE A 321 -3.60 3.66 -11.99
CA ILE A 321 -3.92 3.91 -13.38
C ILE A 321 -4.49 5.32 -13.60
N SER A 322 -4.06 6.00 -14.67
CA SER A 322 -4.64 7.22 -15.20
C SER A 322 -4.74 7.13 -16.71
N VAL A 323 -5.94 7.34 -17.24
CA VAL A 323 -6.20 7.32 -18.69
C VAL A 323 -6.06 8.75 -19.23
N SER A 324 -5.53 8.88 -20.46
CA SER A 324 -5.33 10.17 -21.11
C SER A 324 -6.67 10.89 -21.34
N PRO A 325 -6.75 12.21 -21.09
CA PRO A 325 -7.96 12.98 -21.38
C PRO A 325 -8.18 13.23 -22.90
N THR A 326 -7.24 12.83 -23.77
CA THR A 326 -7.27 13.13 -25.22
C THR A 326 -6.96 11.94 -26.12
N SER A 327 -6.62 10.79 -25.54
CA SER A 327 -6.32 9.55 -26.28
C SER A 327 -6.71 8.31 -25.45
N THR A 328 -6.58 7.12 -26.02
CA THR A 328 -6.78 5.85 -25.32
C THR A 328 -5.55 5.36 -24.57
N ASP A 329 -4.54 6.22 -24.42
CA ASP A 329 -3.34 5.91 -23.64
C ASP A 329 -3.64 5.85 -22.14
N ALA A 330 -2.87 5.04 -21.45
CA ALA A 330 -2.92 4.96 -19.98
C ALA A 330 -1.50 5.04 -19.40
N VAL A 331 -1.36 5.67 -18.24
CA VAL A 331 -0.14 5.63 -17.43
C VAL A 331 -0.43 4.92 -16.13
N PHE A 332 0.56 4.21 -15.61
CA PHE A 332 0.46 3.44 -14.38
C PHE A 332 1.83 3.14 -13.79
N LEU A 333 1.86 2.70 -12.55
CA LEU A 333 3.06 2.16 -11.92
C LEU A 333 3.10 0.65 -12.14
N GLY A 334 4.26 0.13 -12.53
CA GLY A 334 4.43 -1.30 -12.77
C GLY A 334 5.74 -1.84 -12.19
N SER A 335 5.69 -3.07 -11.66
CA SER A 335 6.84 -3.76 -11.03
C SER A 335 6.73 -5.27 -11.25
N ALA A 336 7.84 -5.99 -11.04
CA ALA A 336 7.89 -7.44 -10.98
C ALA A 336 9.05 -7.87 -10.04
N PRO A 337 9.18 -9.13 -9.62
CA PRO A 337 10.23 -9.55 -8.69
C PRO A 337 11.66 -9.15 -9.11
N GLY A 338 11.94 -9.14 -10.41
CA GLY A 338 13.22 -8.71 -10.97
C GLY A 338 13.21 -7.31 -11.58
N ILE A 339 12.14 -6.53 -11.40
CA ILE A 339 11.97 -5.23 -12.02
C ILE A 339 11.54 -4.22 -10.97
N PRO A 340 12.42 -3.29 -10.54
CA PRO A 340 12.03 -2.16 -9.70
C PRO A 340 10.88 -1.36 -10.30
N THR A 341 10.10 -0.69 -9.45
CA THR A 341 8.92 0.05 -9.89
C THR A 341 9.28 1.07 -10.97
N ARG A 342 8.47 1.13 -12.01
CA ARG A 342 8.60 2.04 -13.14
C ARG A 342 7.33 2.86 -13.33
N VAL A 343 7.48 4.06 -13.84
CA VAL A 343 6.37 4.81 -14.45
C VAL A 343 6.25 4.35 -15.89
N LEU A 344 5.07 3.88 -16.27
CA LEU A 344 4.80 3.25 -17.55
C LEU A 344 3.70 4.00 -18.29
N ARG A 345 3.82 4.10 -19.62
CA ARG A 345 2.76 4.59 -20.51
C ARG A 345 2.43 3.51 -21.54
N LYS A 346 1.17 3.09 -21.56
CA LYS A 346 0.59 2.28 -22.65
C LYS A 346 0.17 3.21 -23.78
N ASN A 347 0.67 2.94 -24.98
CA ASN A 347 0.28 3.62 -26.23
C ASN A 347 -0.03 2.55 -27.26
N GLY A 348 -1.28 2.43 -27.68
CA GLY A 348 -1.73 1.31 -28.48
C GLY A 348 -1.42 -0.04 -27.80
N ASN A 349 -0.67 -0.89 -28.45
CA ASN A 349 -0.23 -2.19 -27.90
C ASN A 349 1.19 -2.15 -27.31
N GLN A 350 1.80 -0.97 -27.17
CA GLN A 350 3.16 -0.84 -26.66
C GLN A 350 3.16 -0.23 -25.27
N ILE A 351 4.06 -0.72 -24.41
CA ILE A 351 4.36 -0.12 -23.10
C ILE A 351 5.73 0.56 -23.20
N LYS A 352 5.74 1.87 -22.99
CA LYS A 352 6.94 2.71 -22.91
C LYS A 352 7.27 2.98 -21.45
N ILE A 353 8.55 2.84 -21.09
CA ILE A 353 9.03 3.23 -19.76
C ILE A 353 9.29 4.73 -19.77
N ILE A 354 8.67 5.45 -18.83
CA ILE A 354 8.83 6.89 -18.64
C ILE A 354 9.90 7.17 -17.57
N ALA A 355 9.86 6.43 -16.46
CA ALA A 355 10.83 6.61 -15.38
C ALA A 355 11.15 5.29 -14.68
N TYR A 356 12.36 5.21 -14.14
CA TYR A 356 12.90 4.10 -13.36
C TYR A 356 13.07 4.53 -11.91
N SER A 357 12.63 3.72 -10.95
CA SER A 357 12.81 3.99 -9.52
C SER A 357 14.21 3.64 -9.03
N ASP A 358 14.92 2.80 -9.74
CA ASP A 358 16.31 2.43 -9.43
C ASP A 358 17.11 2.28 -10.72
N ALA A 359 18.40 2.34 -10.60
CA ALA A 359 19.35 2.18 -11.69
C ALA A 359 19.46 0.73 -12.18
N GLU A 360 18.58 -0.19 -11.89
CA GLU A 360 18.59 -1.59 -12.37
C GLU A 360 20.03 -2.16 -12.52
N ARG A 361 20.81 -2.04 -11.43
CA ARG A 361 22.27 -2.27 -11.45
C ARG A 361 22.67 -3.72 -11.34
N LEU A 362 21.71 -4.59 -10.99
CA LEU A 362 22.00 -6.00 -10.82
C LEU A 362 21.67 -6.78 -12.09
N PRO A 363 22.56 -7.69 -12.54
CA PRO A 363 22.21 -8.65 -13.56
C PRO A 363 20.97 -9.49 -13.16
N ALA A 364 20.16 -9.89 -14.14
CA ALA A 364 18.90 -10.62 -13.91
C ALA A 364 19.02 -11.85 -13.00
N GLY A 365 20.15 -12.55 -13.05
CA GLY A 365 20.37 -13.75 -12.22
C GLY A 365 20.60 -13.52 -10.72
N TYR A 366 20.53 -12.27 -10.24
CA TYR A 366 20.50 -11.95 -8.81
C TYR A 366 19.08 -11.75 -8.26
N TYR A 367 18.09 -11.64 -9.13
CA TYR A 367 16.70 -11.47 -8.71
C TYR A 367 16.02 -12.84 -8.58
N PRO A 368 15.39 -13.14 -7.43
CA PRO A 368 14.73 -14.42 -7.23
C PRO A 368 13.42 -14.49 -8.02
N ALA A 369 13.14 -15.65 -8.57
CA ALA A 369 11.83 -15.93 -9.17
C ALA A 369 10.76 -16.14 -8.09
N ALA A 370 9.56 -15.62 -8.32
CA ALA A 370 8.41 -15.86 -7.48
C ALA A 370 7.81 -17.25 -7.78
N VAL A 371 7.64 -18.07 -6.76
CA VAL A 371 7.00 -19.38 -6.85
C VAL A 371 5.79 -19.38 -5.91
N PRO A 372 4.54 -19.39 -6.43
CA PRO A 372 3.37 -19.51 -5.58
C PRO A 372 3.46 -20.75 -4.70
N LEU A 373 3.12 -20.62 -3.44
CA LEU A 373 3.09 -21.69 -2.46
C LEU A 373 1.75 -21.70 -1.75
N GLU A 374 1.11 -22.87 -1.73
CA GLU A 374 -0.09 -23.12 -0.95
C GLU A 374 0.19 -24.22 0.06
N TRP A 375 -0.31 -24.07 1.27
CA TRP A 375 -0.24 -25.10 2.31
C TRP A 375 -1.52 -25.11 3.14
N THR A 376 -1.64 -26.13 3.98
CA THR A 376 -2.82 -26.31 4.83
C THR A 376 -2.48 -25.89 6.26
N ALA A 377 -3.30 -25.01 6.83
CA ALA A 377 -3.26 -24.67 8.25
C ALA A 377 -3.66 -25.86 9.13
N THR A 378 -3.46 -25.74 10.43
CA THR A 378 -3.77 -26.81 11.41
C THR A 378 -5.24 -27.20 11.45
N ASP A 379 -6.14 -26.29 11.10
CA ASP A 379 -7.59 -26.53 11.02
C ASP A 379 -8.07 -27.05 9.66
N GLY A 380 -7.16 -27.29 8.70
CA GLY A 380 -7.48 -27.76 7.36
C GLY A 380 -7.73 -26.65 6.33
N SER A 381 -7.72 -25.37 6.71
CA SER A 381 -7.92 -24.26 5.79
C SER A 381 -6.69 -24.03 4.89
N PRO A 382 -6.88 -23.57 3.63
CA PRO A 382 -5.77 -23.20 2.78
C PRO A 382 -5.13 -21.89 3.27
N VAL A 383 -3.80 -21.81 3.15
CA VAL A 383 -3.00 -20.59 3.36
C VAL A 383 -2.11 -20.37 2.14
N TYR A 384 -1.95 -19.12 1.76
CA TYR A 384 -1.24 -18.73 0.54
C TYR A 384 0.03 -17.95 0.84
N GLY A 385 1.00 -18.07 -0.06
CA GLY A 385 2.23 -17.30 0.00
C GLY A 385 3.03 -17.38 -1.29
N THR A 386 4.17 -16.71 -1.28
CA THR A 386 5.11 -16.75 -2.40
C THR A 386 6.50 -17.08 -1.89
N TYR A 387 7.07 -18.15 -2.40
CA TYR A 387 8.43 -18.58 -2.09
C TYR A 387 9.43 -18.02 -3.09
N TYR A 388 10.61 -17.65 -2.58
CA TYR A 388 11.75 -17.18 -3.36
C TYR A 388 13.00 -17.92 -2.92
N ALA A 389 13.62 -18.65 -3.85
CA ALA A 389 14.83 -19.39 -3.60
C ALA A 389 16.05 -18.47 -3.46
N PRO A 390 17.11 -18.91 -2.73
CA PRO A 390 18.40 -18.25 -2.77
C PRO A 390 18.91 -18.11 -4.21
N THR A 391 19.31 -16.89 -4.61
CA THR A 391 19.60 -16.59 -6.02
C THR A 391 20.86 -15.74 -6.14
N ASN A 392 21.93 -16.32 -6.75
CA ASN A 392 23.21 -15.66 -6.98
C ASN A 392 23.86 -16.24 -8.23
N LEU A 393 24.51 -15.40 -9.04
CA LEU A 393 25.19 -15.84 -10.27
C LEU A 393 26.49 -16.61 -10.01
N GLU A 394 27.20 -16.28 -8.94
CA GLU A 394 28.56 -16.76 -8.70
C GLU A 394 28.63 -17.85 -7.63
N TYR A 395 27.66 -17.94 -6.74
CA TYR A 395 27.72 -18.79 -5.56
C TYR A 395 26.61 -19.82 -5.50
N THR A 396 26.91 -20.96 -4.89
CA THR A 396 25.97 -22.04 -4.54
C THR A 396 26.38 -22.66 -3.21
N SER A 397 25.49 -23.42 -2.57
CA SER A 397 25.77 -24.15 -1.33
C SER A 397 25.28 -25.58 -1.41
N ASN A 398 25.78 -26.43 -0.49
CA ASN A 398 25.21 -27.74 -0.20
C ASN A 398 24.21 -27.68 0.94
N GLY A 399 23.24 -28.59 0.96
CA GLY A 399 22.21 -28.68 1.99
C GLY A 399 21.05 -27.71 1.78
N LEU A 400 20.33 -27.40 2.85
CA LEU A 400 19.15 -26.52 2.84
C LEU A 400 19.51 -25.10 3.31
N PRO A 401 18.88 -24.06 2.72
CA PRO A 401 19.14 -22.68 3.08
C PRO A 401 18.48 -22.28 4.41
N PRO A 402 19.03 -21.29 5.13
CA PRO A 402 18.26 -20.53 6.11
C PRO A 402 17.08 -19.83 5.40
N ALA A 403 15.96 -19.66 6.07
CA ALA A 403 14.79 -19.03 5.46
C ALA A 403 14.22 -17.91 6.32
N ILE A 404 13.84 -16.82 5.67
CA ILE A 404 13.09 -15.71 6.26
C ILE A 404 11.62 -15.87 5.90
N VAL A 405 10.78 -16.04 6.92
CA VAL A 405 9.32 -16.04 6.81
C VAL A 405 8.86 -14.61 7.08
N TYR A 406 8.36 -13.96 6.03
CA TYR A 406 7.96 -12.56 6.04
C TYR A 406 6.45 -12.42 6.23
N ILE A 407 6.07 -11.59 7.20
CA ILE A 407 4.69 -11.30 7.55
C ILE A 407 4.42 -9.82 7.26
N HIS A 408 3.46 -9.55 6.37
CA HIS A 408 3.09 -8.18 6.03
C HIS A 408 2.33 -7.49 7.16
N GLY A 409 2.32 -6.16 7.12
CA GLY A 409 1.53 -5.30 8.01
C GLY A 409 0.10 -5.07 7.48
N GLY A 410 -0.58 -4.16 8.11
CA GLY A 410 -1.98 -3.81 7.84
C GLY A 410 -2.82 -3.93 9.10
N PRO A 411 -3.42 -5.07 9.47
CA PRO A 411 -3.26 -6.42 8.90
C PRO A 411 -4.03 -6.69 7.61
N THR A 412 -5.08 -5.91 7.28
CA THR A 412 -5.88 -6.06 6.07
C THR A 412 -5.11 -5.55 4.85
N SER A 413 -4.25 -6.38 4.29
CA SER A 413 -3.40 -6.10 3.15
C SER A 413 -3.02 -7.41 2.45
N GLU A 414 -2.15 -7.36 1.47
CA GLU A 414 -1.53 -8.53 0.86
C GLU A 414 -0.06 -8.25 0.54
N GLN A 415 0.72 -9.31 0.40
CA GLN A 415 2.08 -9.21 -0.11
C GLN A 415 2.06 -9.39 -1.63
N PRO A 416 2.29 -8.33 -2.41
CA PRO A 416 2.24 -8.42 -3.86
C PRO A 416 3.47 -9.11 -4.44
N VAL A 417 3.32 -9.70 -5.63
CA VAL A 417 4.41 -10.28 -6.42
C VAL A 417 5.14 -9.14 -7.16
N THR A 418 5.97 -8.41 -6.43
CA THR A 418 6.64 -7.19 -6.88
C THR A 418 8.13 -7.21 -6.49
N PHE A 419 8.87 -6.21 -6.95
CA PHE A 419 10.25 -6.02 -6.52
C PHE A 419 10.34 -5.68 -5.03
N SER A 420 11.29 -6.31 -4.35
CA SER A 420 11.67 -5.97 -2.98
C SER A 420 13.19 -5.93 -2.87
N SER A 421 13.74 -4.76 -2.49
CA SER A 421 15.17 -4.62 -2.20
C SER A 421 15.60 -5.54 -1.07
N GLU A 422 14.76 -5.64 -0.01
CA GLU A 422 15.05 -6.46 1.16
C GLU A 422 15.11 -7.94 0.79
N ARG A 423 14.11 -8.45 0.10
CA ARG A 423 14.10 -9.83 -0.38
C ARG A 423 15.31 -10.13 -1.28
N THR A 424 15.61 -9.25 -2.24
CA THR A 424 16.76 -9.39 -3.13
C THR A 424 18.09 -9.34 -2.36
N TYR A 425 18.19 -8.48 -1.33
CA TYR A 425 19.37 -8.38 -0.48
C TYR A 425 19.68 -9.71 0.21
N PHE A 426 18.68 -10.35 0.82
CA PHE A 426 18.87 -11.60 1.56
C PHE A 426 18.95 -12.81 0.62
N THR A 427 18.13 -12.90 -0.43
CA THR A 427 18.19 -14.05 -1.35
C THR A 427 19.51 -14.12 -2.12
N SER A 428 20.09 -12.97 -2.47
CA SER A 428 21.41 -12.92 -3.11
C SER A 428 22.58 -13.29 -2.17
N ARG A 429 22.30 -13.37 -0.86
CA ARG A 429 23.26 -13.84 0.18
C ARG A 429 23.04 -15.29 0.61
N GLY A 430 22.09 -15.99 -0.02
CA GLY A 430 21.85 -17.41 0.25
C GLY A 430 20.72 -17.69 1.24
N TYR A 431 19.85 -16.73 1.54
CA TYR A 431 18.62 -16.97 2.29
C TYR A 431 17.49 -17.33 1.33
N ALA A 432 16.66 -18.29 1.71
CA ALA A 432 15.32 -18.42 1.15
C ALA A 432 14.39 -17.39 1.77
N TRP A 433 13.29 -17.06 1.08
CA TRP A 433 12.30 -16.09 1.53
C TRP A 433 10.90 -16.61 1.25
N LEU A 434 10.01 -16.52 2.24
CA LEU A 434 8.58 -16.83 2.10
C LEU A 434 7.78 -15.58 2.47
N ASP A 435 7.08 -15.00 1.50
CA ASP A 435 6.02 -14.04 1.75
C ASP A 435 4.76 -14.80 2.16
N VAL A 436 4.22 -14.55 3.35
CA VAL A 436 2.99 -15.18 3.86
C VAL A 436 1.82 -14.23 3.67
N ASN A 437 0.81 -14.66 2.92
CA ASN A 437 -0.51 -14.06 2.89
C ASN A 437 -1.41 -14.87 3.85
N TYR A 438 -1.30 -14.56 5.15
CA TYR A 438 -2.07 -15.23 6.20
C TYR A 438 -3.58 -15.02 6.03
N ARG A 439 -4.40 -15.89 6.60
CA ARG A 439 -5.86 -15.73 6.64
C ARG A 439 -6.23 -14.37 7.24
N GLY A 440 -6.93 -13.56 6.46
CA GLY A 440 -7.15 -12.13 6.71
C GLY A 440 -6.47 -11.22 5.69
N SER A 441 -5.55 -11.75 4.86
CA SER A 441 -4.98 -10.99 3.75
C SER A 441 -6.03 -10.73 2.66
N SER A 442 -5.89 -9.62 1.94
CA SER A 442 -6.61 -9.36 0.70
C SER A 442 -6.07 -10.22 -0.46
N GLY A 443 -6.67 -10.13 -1.65
CA GLY A 443 -6.20 -10.84 -2.84
C GLY A 443 -6.69 -12.27 -3.00
N HIS A 444 -7.39 -12.83 -1.99
CA HIS A 444 -7.86 -14.21 -1.96
C HIS A 444 -9.37 -14.34 -1.69
N GLY A 445 -10.13 -13.29 -1.94
CA GLY A 445 -11.57 -13.21 -1.72
C GLY A 445 -11.96 -12.64 -0.36
N ARG A 446 -13.23 -12.18 -0.28
CA ARG A 446 -13.77 -11.53 0.93
C ARG A 446 -13.85 -12.47 2.12
N ALA A 447 -14.22 -13.74 1.92
CA ALA A 447 -14.28 -14.72 3.00
C ALA A 447 -12.90 -14.96 3.62
N TYR A 448 -11.85 -15.02 2.80
CA TYR A 448 -10.47 -15.16 3.29
C TYR A 448 -10.05 -13.93 4.10
N LEU A 449 -10.32 -12.74 3.60
CA LEU A 449 -10.06 -11.48 4.30
C LEU A 449 -10.80 -11.41 5.65
N GLN A 450 -12.07 -11.80 5.69
CA GLN A 450 -12.90 -11.75 6.89
C GLN A 450 -12.53 -12.81 7.95
N THR A 451 -11.71 -13.80 7.62
CA THR A 451 -11.24 -14.81 8.61
C THR A 451 -10.49 -14.17 9.78
N LEU A 452 -9.90 -12.99 9.59
CA LEU A 452 -9.20 -12.29 10.65
C LEU A 452 -10.12 -11.61 11.67
N ARG A 453 -11.41 -11.43 11.33
CA ARG A 453 -12.38 -10.79 12.23
C ARG A 453 -12.45 -11.56 13.55
N PHE A 454 -12.25 -10.83 14.65
CA PHE A 454 -12.18 -11.35 16.02
C PHE A 454 -11.09 -12.41 16.27
N GLN A 455 -10.11 -12.57 15.34
CA GLN A 455 -9.08 -13.60 15.42
C GLN A 455 -7.66 -13.07 15.15
N TRP A 456 -7.46 -11.76 15.06
CA TRP A 456 -6.13 -11.16 14.91
C TRP A 456 -5.26 -11.45 16.13
N GLY A 457 -4.07 -12.00 15.92
CA GLY A 457 -3.19 -12.53 16.95
C GLY A 457 -3.32 -14.05 17.18
N LEU A 458 -4.30 -14.69 16.52
CA LEU A 458 -4.47 -16.14 16.54
C LEU A 458 -4.16 -16.76 15.17
N VAL A 459 -4.99 -16.47 14.15
CA VAL A 459 -4.84 -17.13 12.84
C VAL A 459 -3.58 -16.68 12.09
N ASP A 460 -3.20 -15.42 12.20
CA ASP A 460 -2.00 -14.86 11.58
C ASP A 460 -0.70 -15.50 12.13
N ARG A 461 -0.60 -15.72 13.46
CA ARG A 461 0.55 -16.42 14.05
C ARG A 461 0.58 -17.92 13.72
N GLU A 462 -0.60 -18.57 13.66
CA GLU A 462 -0.69 -19.97 13.27
C GLU A 462 -0.30 -20.18 11.82
N ASP A 463 -0.70 -19.26 10.93
CA ASP A 463 -0.37 -19.29 9.52
C ASP A 463 1.12 -19.00 9.28
N ALA A 464 1.73 -18.11 10.08
CA ALA A 464 3.16 -17.88 10.06
C ALA A 464 3.95 -19.14 10.47
N ALA A 465 3.52 -19.82 11.53
CA ALA A 465 4.14 -21.06 11.99
C ALA A 465 3.91 -22.22 11.01
N SER A 466 2.70 -22.36 10.45
CA SER A 466 2.41 -23.40 9.46
C SER A 466 3.16 -23.18 8.15
N GLY A 467 3.38 -21.93 7.72
CA GLY A 467 4.22 -21.59 6.57
C GLY A 467 5.68 -21.99 6.77
N ALA A 468 6.22 -21.77 7.97
CA ALA A 468 7.55 -22.27 8.34
C ALA A 468 7.64 -23.80 8.24
N ASN A 469 6.64 -24.50 8.77
CA ASN A 469 6.56 -25.95 8.69
C ASN A 469 6.38 -26.46 7.25
N ALA A 470 5.67 -25.72 6.40
CA ALA A 470 5.55 -26.04 4.98
C ALA A 470 6.91 -25.96 4.26
N LEU A 471 7.73 -24.95 4.55
CA LEU A 471 9.10 -24.89 4.02
C LEU A 471 9.94 -26.10 4.45
N ILE A 472 9.86 -26.50 5.71
CA ILE A 472 10.59 -27.67 6.22
C ILE A 472 10.12 -28.96 5.53
N SER A 473 8.82 -29.21 5.50
CA SER A 473 8.26 -30.46 4.96
C SER A 473 8.49 -30.63 3.46
N GLN A 474 8.58 -29.53 2.72
CA GLN A 474 8.90 -29.50 1.29
C GLN A 474 10.40 -29.48 0.99
N GLY A 475 11.26 -29.47 2.00
CA GLY A 475 12.72 -29.43 1.82
C GLY A 475 13.23 -28.12 1.22
N LEU A 476 12.55 -27.01 1.48
CA LEU A 476 12.87 -25.68 0.97
C LEU A 476 13.72 -24.85 1.93
N ALA A 477 13.80 -25.24 3.22
CA ALA A 477 14.56 -24.55 4.24
C ALA A 477 15.15 -25.49 5.29
N ASP A 478 16.26 -25.06 5.91
CA ASP A 478 16.87 -25.73 7.06
C ASP A 478 16.00 -25.52 8.32
N PRO A 479 15.49 -26.58 8.96
CA PRO A 479 14.61 -26.46 10.13
C PRO A 479 15.27 -25.78 11.34
N HIS A 480 16.61 -25.72 11.39
CA HIS A 480 17.35 -25.10 12.49
C HIS A 480 17.75 -23.65 12.21
N ARG A 481 17.42 -23.10 11.04
CA ARG A 481 17.82 -21.75 10.61
C ARG A 481 16.65 -20.96 10.03
N LEU A 482 15.48 -21.05 10.68
CA LEU A 482 14.30 -20.26 10.32
C LEU A 482 14.31 -18.93 11.04
N ILE A 483 13.93 -17.88 10.33
CA ILE A 483 13.81 -16.50 10.80
C ILE A 483 12.38 -16.04 10.53
N ILE A 484 11.75 -15.37 11.49
CA ILE A 484 10.49 -14.68 11.26
C ILE A 484 10.70 -13.17 11.23
N ARG A 485 10.10 -12.47 10.26
CA ARG A 485 10.26 -11.04 10.07
C ARG A 485 8.93 -10.36 9.74
N GLY A 486 8.64 -9.23 10.39
CA GLY A 486 7.46 -8.43 10.10
C GLY A 486 7.57 -7.01 10.65
N GLY A 487 6.71 -6.12 10.13
CA GLY A 487 6.59 -4.74 10.59
C GLY A 487 5.14 -4.39 10.91
N SER A 488 4.91 -3.44 11.84
CA SER A 488 3.56 -3.01 12.23
C SER A 488 2.73 -4.20 12.73
N ALA A 489 1.55 -4.46 12.16
CA ALA A 489 0.77 -5.67 12.43
C ALA A 489 1.56 -6.96 12.19
N GLY A 490 2.43 -7.01 11.16
CA GLY A 490 3.34 -8.15 10.95
C GLY A 490 4.39 -8.29 12.06
N GLY A 491 4.83 -7.18 12.66
CA GLY A 491 5.69 -7.18 13.86
C GLY A 491 4.98 -7.73 15.10
N TYR A 492 3.69 -7.43 15.25
CA TYR A 492 2.82 -8.05 16.24
C TYR A 492 2.75 -9.56 16.07
N THR A 493 2.53 -10.02 14.84
CA THR A 493 2.52 -11.45 14.51
C THR A 493 3.88 -12.10 14.81
N VAL A 494 5.01 -11.43 14.51
CA VAL A 494 6.36 -11.91 14.89
C VAL A 494 6.44 -12.17 16.39
N LEU A 495 6.07 -11.20 17.22
CA LEU A 495 6.13 -11.32 18.68
C LEU A 495 5.23 -12.45 19.19
N ASN A 496 3.97 -12.52 18.70
CA ASN A 496 3.04 -13.58 19.11
C ASN A 496 3.51 -14.97 18.65
N THR A 497 4.11 -15.08 17.47
CA THR A 497 4.62 -16.36 16.97
C THR A 497 5.79 -16.85 17.84
N LEU A 498 6.74 -15.98 18.22
CA LEU A 498 7.85 -16.34 19.11
C LEU A 498 7.39 -16.73 20.52
N ILE A 499 6.29 -16.15 21.01
CA ILE A 499 5.69 -16.47 22.31
C ILE A 499 5.03 -17.86 22.27
N HIS A 500 4.27 -18.18 21.23
CA HIS A 500 3.41 -19.37 21.19
C HIS A 500 4.07 -20.57 20.52
N PHE A 501 5.13 -20.36 19.74
CA PHE A 501 5.89 -21.41 19.04
C PHE A 501 7.38 -21.30 19.38
N PRO A 502 7.77 -21.36 20.69
CA PRO A 502 9.16 -21.19 21.10
C PRO A 502 10.06 -22.26 20.47
N GLY A 503 11.20 -21.85 19.93
CA GLY A 503 12.18 -22.73 19.30
C GLY A 503 11.86 -23.14 17.85
N LEU A 504 10.73 -22.75 17.28
CA LEU A 504 10.43 -22.94 15.86
C LEU A 504 11.33 -22.05 14.98
N PHE A 505 11.52 -20.81 15.43
CA PHE A 505 12.41 -19.86 14.77
C PHE A 505 13.69 -19.68 15.59
N LYS A 506 14.82 -19.56 14.90
CA LYS A 506 16.10 -19.28 15.55
C LYS A 506 16.25 -17.80 15.90
N ALA A 507 15.56 -16.93 15.16
CA ALA A 507 15.55 -15.49 15.40
C ALA A 507 14.27 -14.81 14.87
N GLY A 508 13.90 -13.68 15.50
CA GLY A 508 12.87 -12.76 15.03
C GLY A 508 13.44 -11.39 14.66
N ILE A 509 12.81 -10.73 13.69
CA ILE A 509 13.07 -9.35 13.29
C ILE A 509 11.74 -8.60 13.33
N CYS A 510 11.57 -7.73 14.32
CA CYS A 510 10.36 -6.96 14.57
C CYS A 510 10.62 -5.48 14.29
N LEU A 511 9.87 -4.90 13.35
CA LEU A 511 9.94 -3.48 13.02
C LEU A 511 8.68 -2.81 13.54
N TYR A 512 8.84 -1.83 14.44
CA TYR A 512 7.73 -1.03 14.98
C TYR A 512 6.45 -1.88 15.20
N GLY A 513 6.62 -3.06 15.80
CA GLY A 513 5.53 -4.01 16.01
C GLY A 513 4.65 -3.62 17.21
N VAL A 514 3.34 -3.86 17.06
CA VAL A 514 2.38 -3.71 18.17
C VAL A 514 2.71 -4.73 19.25
N SER A 515 2.77 -4.30 20.50
CA SER A 515 3.02 -5.17 21.66
C SER A 515 1.91 -5.14 22.70
N ASN A 516 1.19 -4.03 22.79
CA ASN A 516 0.12 -3.81 23.76
C ASN A 516 -1.12 -3.28 23.04
N LEU A 517 -2.14 -4.11 22.93
CA LEU A 517 -3.38 -3.81 22.20
C LEU A 517 -4.22 -2.72 22.91
N PHE A 518 -4.12 -2.60 24.25
CA PHE A 518 -4.82 -1.55 25.00
C PHE A 518 -4.27 -0.16 24.69
N THR A 519 -2.93 -0.02 24.67
CA THR A 519 -2.30 1.27 24.34
C THR A 519 -2.43 1.60 22.85
N LEU A 520 -2.44 0.60 21.96
CA LEU A 520 -2.74 0.82 20.55
C LEU A 520 -4.11 1.47 20.36
N GLU A 521 -5.15 0.94 21.04
CA GLU A 521 -6.51 1.48 20.97
C GLU A 521 -6.60 2.93 21.43
N GLN A 522 -5.81 3.31 22.44
CA GLN A 522 -5.82 4.66 23.00
C GLN A 522 -5.00 5.69 22.22
N ASP A 523 -3.89 5.25 21.64
CA ASP A 523 -2.84 6.14 21.10
C ASP A 523 -2.82 6.21 19.58
N THR A 524 -3.57 5.35 18.87
CA THR A 524 -3.60 5.35 17.40
C THR A 524 -4.34 6.57 16.82
N HIS A 525 -4.10 6.85 15.56
CA HIS A 525 -4.75 7.97 14.89
C HIS A 525 -6.21 7.65 14.52
N LYS A 526 -7.00 8.70 14.24
CA LYS A 526 -8.44 8.62 13.96
C LYS A 526 -8.84 7.50 12.99
N PHE A 527 -8.09 7.31 11.91
CA PHE A 527 -8.42 6.32 10.87
C PHE A 527 -8.46 4.89 11.41
N GLU A 528 -7.65 4.54 12.42
CA GLU A 528 -7.59 3.20 13.02
C GLU A 528 -8.22 3.12 14.42
N ALA A 529 -8.77 4.22 14.94
CA ALA A 529 -9.23 4.31 16.32
C ALA A 529 -10.23 3.22 16.75
N HIS A 530 -11.00 2.66 15.79
CA HIS A 530 -11.95 1.57 16.03
C HIS A 530 -11.68 0.32 15.18
N TYR A 531 -10.51 0.23 14.57
CA TYR A 531 -10.17 -0.92 13.74
C TYR A 531 -10.09 -2.20 14.56
N ASN A 532 -9.60 -2.11 15.79
CA ASN A 532 -9.54 -3.25 16.71
C ASN A 532 -10.92 -3.82 17.06
N ASP A 533 -12.00 -3.04 16.99
CA ASP A 533 -13.36 -3.54 17.22
C ASP A 533 -13.73 -4.67 16.26
N SER A 534 -13.30 -4.56 15.00
CA SER A 534 -13.53 -5.60 14.00
C SER A 534 -12.53 -6.77 14.10
N LEU A 535 -11.30 -6.52 14.55
CA LEU A 535 -10.22 -7.51 14.61
C LEU A 535 -10.25 -8.34 15.90
N LEU A 536 -10.70 -7.75 17.01
CA LEU A 536 -10.62 -8.33 18.36
C LEU A 536 -11.96 -8.34 19.08
N GLY A 537 -12.79 -7.33 18.82
CA GLY A 537 -14.01 -6.99 19.54
C GLY A 537 -13.84 -5.70 20.34
N PRO A 538 -14.96 -5.00 20.65
CA PRO A 538 -14.92 -3.72 21.35
C PRO A 538 -14.53 -3.88 22.83
N LEU A 539 -13.91 -2.83 23.40
CA LEU A 539 -13.71 -2.72 24.84
C LEU A 539 -14.96 -2.11 25.51
N PRO A 540 -15.31 -2.54 26.74
CA PRO A 540 -14.54 -3.44 27.62
C PRO A 540 -14.80 -4.94 27.40
N GLU A 541 -15.77 -5.34 26.58
CA GLU A 541 -16.25 -6.71 26.45
C GLU A 541 -15.13 -7.69 26.00
N ALA A 542 -14.22 -7.22 25.14
CA ALA A 542 -13.09 -8.01 24.64
C ALA A 542 -11.81 -7.91 25.50
N ALA A 543 -11.84 -7.30 26.69
CA ALA A 543 -10.64 -7.04 27.51
C ALA A 543 -9.79 -8.28 27.80
N ASP A 544 -10.42 -9.43 28.04
CA ASP A 544 -9.71 -10.69 28.26
C ASP A 544 -8.89 -11.12 27.04
N LYS A 545 -9.43 -10.91 25.82
CA LYS A 545 -8.76 -11.18 24.56
C LYS A 545 -7.59 -10.21 24.34
N TYR A 546 -7.80 -8.92 24.59
CA TYR A 546 -6.74 -7.91 24.53
C TYR A 546 -5.57 -8.28 25.43
N HIS A 547 -5.85 -8.73 26.67
CA HIS A 547 -4.81 -9.19 27.59
C HIS A 547 -4.12 -10.46 27.09
N ALA A 548 -4.89 -11.46 26.69
CA ALA A 548 -4.36 -12.76 26.27
C ALA A 548 -3.51 -12.68 24.99
N TRP A 549 -3.80 -11.72 24.11
CA TRP A 549 -3.15 -11.59 22.79
C TRP A 549 -2.17 -10.41 22.69
N SER A 550 -1.98 -9.64 23.76
CA SER A 550 -0.94 -8.60 23.80
C SER A 550 0.42 -9.22 24.15
N PRO A 551 1.41 -9.16 23.25
CA PRO A 551 2.75 -9.70 23.47
C PRO A 551 3.42 -9.22 24.76
N VAL A 552 3.18 -7.99 25.18
CA VAL A 552 3.80 -7.38 26.37
C VAL A 552 3.55 -8.19 27.65
N PHE A 553 2.36 -8.80 27.81
CA PHE A 553 2.03 -9.59 28.99
C PHE A 553 2.68 -10.98 28.97
N HIS A 554 3.14 -11.42 27.80
CA HIS A 554 3.69 -12.76 27.57
C HIS A 554 5.16 -12.72 27.08
N ALA A 555 5.79 -11.55 27.01
CA ALA A 555 7.15 -11.37 26.48
C ALA A 555 8.20 -12.20 27.24
N SER A 556 7.94 -12.58 28.50
CA SER A 556 8.80 -13.50 29.24
C SER A 556 8.80 -14.93 28.70
N GLN A 557 7.92 -15.29 27.77
CA GLN A 557 7.90 -16.59 27.11
C GLN A 557 8.82 -16.64 25.88
N ILE A 558 9.21 -15.50 25.32
CA ILE A 558 10.17 -15.43 24.21
C ILE A 558 11.49 -16.06 24.67
N SER A 559 11.99 -17.02 23.89
CA SER A 559 13.26 -17.72 24.13
C SER A 559 14.28 -17.48 23.00
N ASP A 560 13.82 -17.00 21.87
CA ASP A 560 14.60 -16.88 20.64
C ASP A 560 15.22 -15.49 20.53
N ALA A 561 16.34 -15.36 19.82
CA ALA A 561 16.98 -14.06 19.61
C ALA A 561 16.05 -13.09 18.86
N LEU A 562 15.99 -11.81 19.30
CA LEU A 562 15.06 -10.84 18.74
C LEU A 562 15.73 -9.50 18.40
N ALA A 563 15.66 -9.08 17.14
CA ALA A 563 16.03 -7.73 16.72
C ALA A 563 14.78 -6.84 16.60
N ILE A 564 14.81 -5.68 17.24
CA ILE A 564 13.72 -4.71 17.28
C ILE A 564 14.21 -3.38 16.71
N PHE A 565 13.46 -2.84 15.74
CA PHE A 565 13.75 -1.58 15.07
C PHE A 565 12.56 -0.64 15.18
N GLN A 566 12.80 0.61 15.59
CA GLN A 566 11.75 1.57 15.91
C GLN A 566 12.09 2.97 15.40
N GLY A 567 11.09 3.73 14.94
CA GLY A 567 11.22 5.16 14.62
C GLY A 567 10.90 6.03 15.84
N SER A 568 11.72 7.06 16.12
CA SER A 568 11.56 7.89 17.33
C SER A 568 10.33 8.81 17.30
N ILE A 569 9.78 9.10 16.10
CA ILE A 569 8.59 9.93 15.93
C ILE A 569 7.39 9.15 15.37
N ASP A 570 7.37 7.82 15.56
CA ASP A 570 6.27 6.97 15.16
C ASP A 570 5.01 7.29 15.98
N LYS A 571 3.93 7.71 15.28
CA LYS A 571 2.64 8.06 15.88
C LYS A 571 1.57 6.96 15.69
N VAL A 572 1.88 5.92 14.94
CA VAL A 572 0.99 4.77 14.71
C VAL A 572 1.26 3.72 15.79
N VAL A 573 2.53 3.32 15.92
CA VAL A 573 3.01 2.44 16.99
C VAL A 573 4.13 3.17 17.75
N PRO A 574 3.83 3.81 18.88
CA PRO A 574 4.80 4.59 19.65
C PRO A 574 6.00 3.77 20.14
N PRO A 575 7.19 4.39 20.33
CA PRO A 575 8.40 3.71 20.81
C PRO A 575 8.24 2.94 22.12
N SER A 576 7.34 3.38 22.99
CA SER A 576 7.03 2.70 24.27
C SER A 576 6.64 1.24 24.07
N GLN A 577 5.94 0.92 22.98
CA GLN A 577 5.55 -0.45 22.62
C GLN A 577 6.79 -1.37 22.44
N SER A 578 7.80 -0.89 21.75
CA SER A 578 9.08 -1.62 21.57
C SER A 578 9.89 -1.70 22.86
N GLU A 579 9.92 -0.61 23.65
CA GLU A 579 10.71 -0.50 24.90
C GLU A 579 10.20 -1.45 25.98
N GLU A 580 8.89 -1.70 26.06
CA GLU A 580 8.30 -2.67 26.96
C GLU A 580 8.79 -4.10 26.68
N ILE A 581 8.85 -4.50 25.41
CA ILE A 581 9.39 -5.80 24.99
C ILE A 581 10.89 -5.88 25.31
N VAL A 582 11.67 -4.86 24.97
CA VAL A 582 13.13 -4.79 25.27
C VAL A 582 13.37 -4.98 26.76
N SER A 583 12.59 -4.30 27.61
CA SER A 583 12.70 -4.42 29.08
C SER A 583 12.40 -5.85 29.57
N ALA A 584 11.47 -6.55 28.94
CA ALA A 584 11.18 -7.95 29.28
C ALA A 584 12.31 -8.90 28.87
N LEU A 585 12.88 -8.72 27.65
CA LEU A 585 14.02 -9.51 27.16
C LEU A 585 15.26 -9.31 28.03
N GLN A 586 15.55 -8.06 28.44
CA GLN A 586 16.65 -7.73 29.35
C GLN A 586 16.53 -8.48 30.68
N ARG A 587 15.36 -8.43 31.29
CA ARG A 587 15.13 -9.13 32.61
C ARG A 587 15.34 -10.64 32.49
N LYS A 588 15.05 -11.23 31.33
CA LYS A 588 15.20 -12.67 31.10
C LYS A 588 16.59 -13.07 30.59
N GLY A 589 17.42 -12.12 30.17
CA GLY A 589 18.73 -12.39 29.58
C GLY A 589 18.69 -13.01 28.19
N ILE A 590 17.60 -12.77 27.44
CA ILE A 590 17.47 -13.21 26.04
C ILE A 590 18.32 -12.31 25.16
N PRO A 591 19.10 -12.87 24.20
CA PRO A 591 19.83 -12.06 23.24
C PRO A 591 18.89 -11.17 22.40
N PHE A 592 19.17 -9.87 22.39
CA PHE A 592 18.40 -8.94 21.57
C PHE A 592 19.27 -7.84 20.97
N LEU A 593 18.77 -7.24 19.88
CA LEU A 593 19.22 -5.98 19.30
C LEU A 593 18.06 -4.99 19.36
N TYR A 594 18.29 -3.78 19.88
CA TYR A 594 17.32 -2.69 19.83
C TYR A 594 17.95 -1.47 19.14
N LYS A 595 17.28 -0.96 18.11
CA LYS A 595 17.69 0.25 17.38
C LYS A 595 16.52 1.22 17.31
N LEU A 596 16.69 2.40 17.93
CA LEU A 596 15.81 3.54 17.77
C LEU A 596 16.40 4.48 16.71
N TYR A 597 15.67 4.71 15.63
CA TYR A 597 16.10 5.58 14.52
C TYR A 597 15.49 6.97 14.68
N GLU A 598 16.37 7.95 14.89
CA GLU A 598 15.99 9.32 15.18
C GLU A 598 15.32 10.01 13.98
N GLY A 599 14.13 10.61 14.21
CA GLY A 599 13.37 11.34 13.20
C GLY A 599 12.76 10.45 12.10
N GLU A 600 12.69 9.12 12.32
CA GLU A 600 11.88 8.20 11.52
C GLU A 600 10.49 8.01 12.15
N GLY A 601 9.47 7.90 11.31
CA GLY A 601 8.10 7.59 11.70
C GLY A 601 7.75 6.11 11.52
N HIS A 602 6.46 5.83 11.26
CA HIS A 602 5.99 4.49 10.94
C HIS A 602 6.45 4.07 9.54
N GLY A 603 7.51 3.25 9.47
CA GLY A 603 8.24 2.95 8.24
C GLY A 603 9.43 3.87 8.00
N PHE A 604 10.59 3.27 7.73
CA PHE A 604 11.85 4.00 7.53
C PHE A 604 11.95 4.54 6.10
N ARG A 605 12.40 5.78 5.96
CA ARG A 605 12.45 6.48 4.68
C ARG A 605 13.82 7.09 4.34
N LYS A 606 14.65 7.39 5.35
CA LYS A 606 15.98 7.96 5.13
C LYS A 606 16.93 6.89 4.61
N ASP A 607 17.72 7.23 3.60
CA ASP A 607 18.65 6.30 2.97
C ASP A 607 19.68 5.74 3.97
N GLU A 608 20.19 6.61 4.87
CA GLU A 608 21.12 6.20 5.93
C GLU A 608 20.49 5.25 6.95
N THR A 609 19.21 5.45 7.29
CA THR A 609 18.47 4.55 8.18
C THR A 609 18.31 3.18 7.55
N LEU A 610 17.89 3.13 6.29
CA LEU A 610 17.70 1.88 5.56
C LEU A 610 19.03 1.12 5.38
N ALA A 611 20.12 1.84 5.07
CA ALA A 611 21.46 1.23 4.98
C ALA A 611 21.91 0.65 6.34
N SER A 612 21.69 1.39 7.43
CA SER A 612 21.97 0.91 8.79
C SER A 612 21.13 -0.32 9.14
N PHE A 613 19.83 -0.30 8.80
CA PHE A 613 18.92 -1.43 9.04
C PHE A 613 19.42 -2.72 8.38
N TYR A 614 19.72 -2.70 7.08
CA TYR A 614 20.24 -3.90 6.38
C TYR A 614 21.53 -4.41 6.98
N PHE A 615 22.46 -3.52 7.32
CA PHE A 615 23.73 -3.90 7.92
C PHE A 615 23.55 -4.55 9.31
N GLU A 616 22.71 -3.95 10.16
CA GLU A 616 22.47 -4.47 11.52
C GLU A 616 21.73 -5.81 11.49
N VAL A 617 20.74 -5.97 10.58
CA VAL A 617 20.04 -7.24 10.42
C VAL A 617 21.00 -8.33 9.92
N GLU A 618 21.83 -8.05 8.91
CA GLU A 618 22.80 -9.03 8.41
C GLU A 618 23.75 -9.50 9.52
N ARG A 619 24.31 -8.58 10.31
CA ARG A 619 25.16 -8.91 11.45
C ARG A 619 24.44 -9.75 12.51
N PHE A 620 23.22 -9.37 12.84
CA PHE A 620 22.40 -10.10 13.80
C PHE A 620 22.12 -11.53 13.33
N LEU A 621 21.75 -11.72 12.07
CA LEU A 621 21.49 -13.03 11.51
C LEU A 621 22.78 -13.89 11.41
N GLN A 622 23.92 -13.29 11.06
CA GLN A 622 25.20 -14.01 11.08
C GLN A 622 25.51 -14.52 12.49
N GLN A 623 25.34 -13.68 13.50
CA GLN A 623 25.67 -14.04 14.89
C GLN A 623 24.72 -15.11 15.47
N PHE A 624 23.41 -14.97 15.27
CA PHE A 624 22.41 -15.77 15.98
C PHE A 624 21.78 -16.89 15.14
N VAL A 625 22.02 -16.92 13.81
CA VAL A 625 21.45 -17.94 12.93
C VAL A 625 22.52 -18.70 12.17
N ILE A 626 23.48 -17.98 11.54
CA ILE A 626 24.46 -18.64 10.65
C ILE A 626 25.60 -19.28 11.44
N PHE A 627 26.17 -18.57 12.43
CA PHE A 627 27.27 -19.04 13.27
C PHE A 627 26.83 -19.54 14.64
N ALA A 628 25.54 -19.52 14.93
CA ALA A 628 25.03 -20.09 16.17
C ALA A 628 25.21 -21.62 16.18
N PRO A 629 25.53 -22.22 17.33
CA PRO A 629 25.69 -23.67 17.48
C PRO A 629 24.38 -24.42 17.27
#